data_ae91fc454fb93168a3ecb694b0a3cd61
#
_entry.id   ae91fc454fb93168a3ecb694b0a3cd61
#
_cell.length_a   1.000
_cell.length_b   1.000
_cell.length_c   1.000
_cell.angle_alpha   90.00
_cell.angle_beta   90.00
_cell.angle_gamma   90.00
#
_symmetry.space_group_name_H-M   'P 1'
#
loop_
_entity.id
_entity.type
_entity.pdbx_description
1 polymer ?
#
loop_
_entity_poly.entity_id
_entity_poly.type
_entity_poly.pdbx_seq_one_letter_code
_entity_poly.pdbx_strand_id
1 'polypeptide(L)'
;LVMRGQLTTAEAIEWQYLKNANGSIKVALNTIDRIITVIMNEKCRKNRSFTPDGLKELQALHHRVGVCLEQLAMILAEKDLEKRRALCNTLNNEREAILRDSYELTLRHMERVSRGLSGAIDTSALHLELQSLFNRVVGIIGSAASMDYGTPNDPEPQG
;
A
#
# COMPACT_ATOMS: atom_id res chain seq x y z
N LEU A 1 -4.62 43.14 -5.59
CA LEU A 1 -4.53 42.87 -4.16
C LEU A 1 -5.13 41.51 -3.88
N VAL A 2 -4.32 40.47 -3.82
CA VAL A 2 -4.80 39.14 -3.42
C VAL A 2 -4.98 39.20 -1.91
N MET A 3 -6.22 39.25 -1.43
CA MET A 3 -6.51 39.02 -0.03
C MET A 3 -6.02 37.61 0.33
N ARG A 4 -4.97 37.51 1.14
CA ARG A 4 -4.58 36.25 1.79
C ARG A 4 -5.67 35.97 2.82
N GLY A 5 -6.70 35.22 2.42
CA GLY A 5 -7.67 34.69 3.35
C GLY A 5 -6.90 33.76 4.31
N GLN A 6 -7.04 33.98 5.59
CA GLN A 6 -6.54 33.06 6.61
C GLN A 6 -7.39 31.79 6.50
N LEU A 7 -6.75 30.63 6.39
CA LEU A 7 -7.44 29.34 6.43
C LEU A 7 -8.14 29.19 7.77
N THR A 8 -9.35 28.68 7.76
CA THR A 8 -9.99 28.19 8.98
C THR A 8 -9.21 27.00 9.53
N THR A 9 -9.39 26.68 10.81
CA THR A 9 -8.75 25.50 11.41
C THR A 9 -9.10 24.21 10.65
N ALA A 10 -10.35 24.05 10.23
CA ALA A 10 -10.79 22.89 9.45
C ALA A 10 -10.08 22.81 8.08
N GLU A 11 -9.96 23.94 7.36
CA GLU A 11 -9.23 23.98 6.08
C GLU A 11 -7.74 23.71 6.25
N ALA A 12 -7.13 24.19 7.34
CA ALA A 12 -5.74 23.94 7.66
C ALA A 12 -5.47 22.44 7.93
N ILE A 13 -6.36 21.77 8.67
CA ILE A 13 -6.31 20.33 8.93
C ILE A 13 -6.46 19.54 7.62
N GLU A 14 -7.46 19.86 6.80
CA GLU A 14 -7.68 19.21 5.51
C GLU A 14 -6.48 19.41 4.57
N TRP A 15 -5.92 20.59 4.52
CA TRP A 15 -4.73 20.89 3.73
C TRP A 15 -3.52 20.06 4.17
N GLN A 16 -3.29 19.93 5.48
CA GLN A 16 -2.20 19.12 6.02
C GLN A 16 -2.39 17.64 5.71
N TYR A 17 -3.63 17.14 5.82
CA TYR A 17 -3.98 15.78 5.43
C TYR A 17 -3.66 15.50 3.96
N LEU A 18 -4.15 16.35 3.05
CA LEU A 18 -3.91 16.19 1.61
C LEU A 18 -2.42 16.30 1.25
N LYS A 19 -1.68 17.18 1.94
CA LYS A 19 -0.23 17.30 1.76
C LYS A 19 0.50 16.01 2.15
N ASN A 20 0.15 15.43 3.29
CA ASN A 20 0.73 14.18 3.77
C ASN A 20 0.38 13.02 2.83
N ALA A 21 -0.89 12.90 2.40
CA ALA A 21 -1.34 11.92 1.44
C ALA A 21 -0.57 12.03 0.11
N ASN A 22 -0.38 13.25 -0.41
CA ASN A 22 0.40 13.47 -1.63
C ASN A 22 1.86 13.01 -1.48
N GLY A 23 2.50 13.25 -0.33
CA GLY A 23 3.83 12.74 -0.03
C GLY A 23 3.89 11.20 -0.08
N SER A 24 2.94 10.55 0.57
CA SER A 24 2.84 9.08 0.58
C SER A 24 2.57 8.52 -0.82
N ILE A 25 1.68 9.13 -1.61
CA ILE A 25 1.39 8.72 -2.99
C ILE A 25 2.65 8.76 -3.86
N LYS A 26 3.49 9.80 -3.74
CA LYS A 26 4.76 9.88 -4.47
C LYS A 26 5.68 8.71 -4.13
N VAL A 27 5.76 8.32 -2.85
CA VAL A 27 6.55 7.16 -2.43
C VAL A 27 5.97 5.86 -2.97
N ALA A 28 4.64 5.71 -3.01
CA ALA A 28 3.97 4.56 -3.61
C ALA A 28 4.28 4.45 -5.12
N LEU A 29 4.21 5.56 -5.86
CA LEU A 29 4.53 5.59 -7.30
C LEU A 29 5.98 5.18 -7.57
N ASN A 30 6.95 5.68 -6.79
CA ASN A 30 8.35 5.26 -6.90
C ASN A 30 8.52 3.75 -6.61
N THR A 31 7.74 3.20 -5.68
CA THR A 31 7.77 1.76 -5.38
C THR A 31 7.17 0.95 -6.52
N ILE A 32 6.10 1.42 -7.15
CA ILE A 32 5.48 0.79 -8.33
C ILE A 32 6.44 0.82 -9.52
N ASP A 33 7.12 1.94 -9.77
CA ASP A 33 8.15 2.05 -10.82
C ASP A 33 9.28 1.03 -10.59
N ARG A 34 9.70 0.84 -9.34
CA ARG A 34 10.66 -0.20 -8.99
C ARG A 34 10.12 -1.62 -9.28
N ILE A 35 8.84 -1.92 -9.00
CA ILE A 35 8.22 -3.20 -9.33
C ILE A 35 8.33 -3.46 -10.84
N ILE A 36 7.97 -2.48 -11.66
CA ILE A 36 8.05 -2.56 -13.13
C ILE A 36 9.50 -2.82 -13.56
N THR A 37 10.46 -2.04 -13.01
CA THR A 37 11.88 -2.18 -13.32
C THR A 37 12.42 -3.57 -12.97
N VAL A 38 12.06 -4.11 -11.79
CA VAL A 38 12.45 -5.45 -11.35
C VAL A 38 11.88 -6.52 -12.29
N ILE A 39 10.58 -6.43 -12.65
CA ILE A 39 9.96 -7.37 -13.59
C ILE A 39 10.66 -7.33 -14.95
N MET A 40 10.92 -6.13 -15.49
CA MET A 40 11.58 -5.97 -16.79
C MET A 40 13.01 -6.54 -16.79
N ASN A 41 13.78 -6.30 -15.74
CA ASN A 41 15.18 -6.74 -15.69
C ASN A 41 15.29 -8.24 -15.39
N GLU A 42 14.58 -8.73 -14.37
CA GLU A 42 14.76 -10.10 -13.89
C GLU A 42 13.93 -11.11 -14.69
N LYS A 43 12.67 -10.81 -14.97
CA LYS A 43 11.79 -11.71 -15.70
C LYS A 43 12.04 -11.63 -17.20
N CYS A 44 11.92 -10.44 -17.80
CA CYS A 44 11.94 -10.30 -19.26
C CYS A 44 13.34 -10.45 -19.83
N ARG A 45 14.34 -9.73 -19.31
CA ARG A 45 15.71 -9.75 -19.85
C ARG A 45 16.44 -11.07 -19.55
N LYS A 46 16.22 -11.65 -18.36
CA LYS A 46 16.82 -12.92 -17.96
C LYS A 46 15.97 -14.14 -18.33
N ASN A 47 14.83 -13.93 -19.01
CA ASN A 47 13.90 -14.98 -19.45
C ASN A 47 13.50 -15.95 -18.33
N ARG A 48 13.25 -15.44 -17.11
CA ARG A 48 12.82 -16.24 -15.96
C ARG A 48 11.32 -16.39 -15.95
N SER A 49 10.83 -17.57 -15.61
CA SER A 49 9.41 -17.87 -15.49
C SER A 49 9.06 -18.36 -14.09
N PHE A 50 8.05 -17.74 -13.48
CA PHE A 50 7.50 -18.22 -12.22
C PHE A 50 6.82 -19.57 -12.40
N THR A 51 6.75 -20.35 -11.32
CA THR A 51 5.84 -21.48 -11.28
C THR A 51 4.39 -21.02 -11.49
N PRO A 52 3.49 -21.85 -12.05
CA PRO A 52 2.08 -21.48 -12.24
C PRO A 52 1.43 -20.98 -10.95
N ASP A 53 1.68 -21.61 -9.82
CA ASP A 53 1.14 -21.22 -8.52
C ASP A 53 1.76 -19.90 -8.04
N GLY A 54 3.08 -19.72 -8.16
CA GLY A 54 3.76 -18.48 -7.82
C GLY A 54 3.26 -17.27 -8.64
N LEU A 55 2.98 -17.50 -9.93
CA LEU A 55 2.39 -16.48 -10.79
C LEU A 55 0.98 -16.09 -10.33
N LYS A 56 0.12 -17.08 -10.04
CA LYS A 56 -1.23 -16.83 -9.52
C LYS A 56 -1.21 -16.05 -8.22
N GLU A 57 -0.31 -16.40 -7.30
CA GLU A 57 -0.15 -15.70 -6.02
C GLU A 57 0.24 -14.23 -6.22
N LEU A 58 1.22 -13.95 -7.08
CA LEU A 58 1.63 -12.57 -7.39
C LEU A 58 0.53 -11.78 -8.11
N GLN A 59 -0.21 -12.41 -9.03
CA GLN A 59 -1.35 -11.79 -9.70
C GLN A 59 -2.48 -11.44 -8.73
N ALA A 60 -2.79 -12.34 -7.79
CA ALA A 60 -3.79 -12.09 -6.76
C ALA A 60 -3.38 -10.93 -5.85
N LEU A 61 -2.12 -10.89 -5.44
CA LEU A 61 -1.58 -9.80 -4.64
C LEU A 61 -1.61 -8.47 -5.39
N HIS A 62 -1.20 -8.45 -6.66
CA HIS A 62 -1.28 -7.28 -7.53
C HIS A 62 -2.71 -6.74 -7.65
N HIS A 63 -3.70 -7.63 -7.86
CA HIS A 63 -5.11 -7.23 -7.94
C HIS A 63 -5.58 -6.58 -6.63
N ARG A 64 -5.27 -7.17 -5.48
CA ARG A 64 -5.65 -6.62 -4.17
C ARG A 64 -5.00 -5.27 -3.90
N VAL A 65 -3.75 -5.08 -4.30
CA VAL A 65 -3.07 -3.77 -4.21
C VAL A 65 -3.79 -2.73 -5.08
N GLY A 66 -4.24 -3.12 -6.28
CA GLY A 66 -5.06 -2.27 -7.15
C GLY A 66 -6.35 -1.83 -6.46
N VAL A 67 -7.09 -2.75 -5.82
CA VAL A 67 -8.29 -2.44 -5.04
C VAL A 67 -7.98 -1.45 -3.90
N CYS A 68 -6.87 -1.63 -3.18
CA CYS A 68 -6.46 -0.66 -2.14
C CYS A 68 -6.18 0.75 -2.71
N LEU A 69 -5.60 0.85 -3.91
CA LEU A 69 -5.38 2.15 -4.58
C LEU A 69 -6.70 2.82 -4.98
N GLU A 70 -7.67 2.05 -5.48
CA GLU A 70 -9.01 2.55 -5.78
C GLU A 70 -9.73 3.04 -4.52
N GLN A 71 -9.65 2.27 -3.43
CA GLN A 71 -10.20 2.68 -2.14
C GLN A 71 -9.54 3.97 -1.61
N LEU A 72 -8.21 4.11 -1.75
CA LEU A 72 -7.52 5.34 -1.39
C LEU A 72 -8.05 6.53 -2.19
N ALA A 73 -8.27 6.38 -3.50
CA ALA A 73 -8.84 7.44 -4.33
C ALA A 73 -10.24 7.84 -3.86
N MET A 74 -11.08 6.88 -3.47
CA MET A 74 -12.40 7.15 -2.90
C MET A 74 -12.30 7.91 -1.57
N ILE A 75 -11.39 7.53 -0.68
CA ILE A 75 -11.14 8.18 0.61
C ILE A 75 -10.74 9.65 0.40
N LEU A 76 -9.84 9.91 -0.53
CA LEU A 76 -9.36 11.27 -0.82
C LEU A 76 -10.42 12.17 -1.48
N ALA A 77 -11.38 11.58 -2.20
CA ALA A 77 -12.49 12.28 -2.82
C ALA A 77 -13.67 12.53 -1.87
N GLU A 78 -13.79 11.76 -0.78
CA GLU A 78 -14.92 11.83 0.15
C GLU A 78 -14.80 13.06 1.04
N LYS A 79 -15.85 13.88 1.09
CA LYS A 79 -15.90 15.12 1.88
C LYS A 79 -16.59 14.94 3.24
N ASP A 80 -17.47 13.93 3.34
CA ASP A 80 -18.13 13.58 4.59
C ASP A 80 -17.15 12.83 5.49
N LEU A 81 -16.85 13.39 6.65
CA LEU A 81 -15.84 12.85 7.57
C LEU A 81 -16.21 11.46 8.11
N GLU A 82 -17.47 11.18 8.37
CA GLU A 82 -17.90 9.88 8.90
C GLU A 82 -17.81 8.80 7.82
N LYS A 83 -18.20 9.13 6.59
CA LYS A 83 -18.05 8.23 5.44
C LYS A 83 -16.56 7.98 5.13
N ARG A 84 -15.74 9.03 5.15
CA ARG A 84 -14.29 8.91 4.95
C ARG A 84 -13.68 7.99 6.01
N ARG A 85 -14.07 8.14 7.29
CA ARG A 85 -13.61 7.27 8.37
C ARG A 85 -14.02 5.81 8.16
N ALA A 86 -15.25 5.56 7.74
CA ALA A 86 -15.72 4.20 7.41
C ALA A 86 -14.92 3.59 6.26
N LEU A 87 -14.62 4.34 5.20
CA LEU A 87 -13.77 3.90 4.09
C LEU A 87 -12.33 3.61 4.56
N CYS A 88 -11.76 4.45 5.43
CA CYS A 88 -10.43 4.21 6.01
C CYS A 88 -10.39 2.90 6.81
N ASN A 89 -11.42 2.62 7.60
CA ASN A 89 -11.51 1.38 8.36
C ASN A 89 -11.58 0.15 7.42
N THR A 90 -12.37 0.24 6.35
CA THR A 90 -12.44 -0.83 5.33
C THR A 90 -11.10 -1.08 4.68
N LEU A 91 -10.40 -0.01 4.27
CA LEU A 91 -9.05 -0.12 3.70
C LEU A 91 -8.05 -0.72 4.69
N ASN A 92 -8.09 -0.32 5.96
CA ASN A 92 -7.20 -0.86 6.98
C ASN A 92 -7.42 -2.36 7.21
N ASN A 93 -8.66 -2.82 7.25
CA ASN A 93 -8.98 -4.24 7.36
C ASN A 93 -8.44 -5.04 6.17
N GLU A 94 -8.57 -4.53 4.95
CA GLU A 94 -8.02 -5.18 3.75
C GLU A 94 -6.48 -5.20 3.79
N ARG A 95 -5.84 -4.10 4.19
CA ARG A 95 -4.38 -4.05 4.38
C ARG A 95 -3.88 -5.13 5.33
N GLU A 96 -4.52 -5.24 6.50
CA GLU A 96 -4.14 -6.25 7.49
C GLU A 96 -4.33 -7.66 6.97
N ALA A 97 -5.41 -7.91 6.21
CA ALA A 97 -5.63 -9.18 5.56
C ALA A 97 -4.52 -9.49 4.54
N ILE A 98 -4.15 -8.52 3.69
CA ILE A 98 -3.05 -8.68 2.71
C ILE A 98 -1.74 -9.01 3.43
N LEU A 99 -1.40 -8.31 4.50
CA LEU A 99 -0.13 -8.53 5.22
C LEU A 99 -0.10 -9.90 5.92
N ARG A 100 -1.22 -10.35 6.49
CA ARG A 100 -1.33 -11.72 7.05
C ARG A 100 -1.17 -12.78 5.97
N ASP A 101 -1.92 -12.65 4.88
CA ASP A 101 -1.88 -13.63 3.78
C ASP A 101 -0.51 -13.66 3.11
N SER A 102 0.18 -12.53 3.06
CA SER A 102 1.54 -12.43 2.53
C SER A 102 2.54 -13.31 3.28
N TYR A 103 2.40 -13.43 4.59
CA TYR A 103 3.23 -14.35 5.37
C TYR A 103 3.00 -15.82 4.95
N GLU A 104 1.74 -16.21 4.78
CA GLU A 104 1.41 -17.57 4.30
C GLU A 104 1.90 -17.82 2.87
N LEU A 105 1.84 -16.82 1.99
CA LEU A 105 2.40 -16.90 0.65
C LEU A 105 3.91 -17.17 0.70
N THR A 106 4.64 -16.50 1.60
CA THR A 106 6.07 -16.75 1.81
C THR A 106 6.32 -18.18 2.24
N LEU A 107 5.55 -18.72 3.18
CA LEU A 107 5.71 -20.12 3.63
C LEU A 107 5.46 -21.11 2.48
N ARG A 108 4.40 -20.94 1.71
CA ARG A 108 4.11 -21.76 0.52
C ARG A 108 5.21 -21.68 -0.53
N HIS A 109 5.77 -20.49 -0.75
CA HIS A 109 6.89 -20.33 -1.66
C HIS A 109 8.13 -21.09 -1.17
N MET A 110 8.48 -20.96 0.12
CA MET A 110 9.62 -21.69 0.70
C MET A 110 9.43 -23.21 0.64
N GLU A 111 8.21 -23.70 0.81
CA GLU A 111 7.89 -25.11 0.65
C GLU A 111 8.14 -25.59 -0.81
N ARG A 112 7.74 -24.81 -1.82
CA ARG A 112 8.05 -25.14 -3.23
C ARG A 112 9.55 -25.17 -3.50
N VAL A 113 10.30 -24.24 -2.92
CA VAL A 113 11.77 -24.22 -3.02
C VAL A 113 12.38 -25.47 -2.36
N SER A 114 11.93 -25.84 -1.16
CA SER A 114 12.43 -27.01 -0.41
C SER A 114 12.14 -28.32 -1.12
N ARG A 115 11.05 -28.40 -1.91
CA ARG A 115 10.74 -29.56 -2.76
C ARG A 115 11.56 -29.63 -4.04
N GLY A 116 12.48 -28.69 -4.26
CA GLY A 116 13.38 -28.69 -5.41
C GLY A 116 12.70 -28.32 -6.74
N LEU A 117 11.58 -27.62 -6.73
CA LEU A 117 10.94 -27.13 -7.95
C LEU A 117 11.82 -26.08 -8.62
N SER A 118 12.43 -26.41 -9.76
CA SER A 118 13.43 -25.59 -10.44
C SER A 118 12.95 -24.15 -10.68
N GLY A 119 11.73 -23.97 -11.20
CA GLY A 119 11.14 -22.64 -11.41
C GLY A 119 10.96 -21.84 -10.13
N ALA A 120 10.71 -22.50 -8.97
CA ALA A 120 10.64 -21.84 -7.68
C ALA A 120 12.03 -21.41 -7.18
N ILE A 121 13.05 -22.24 -7.38
CA ILE A 121 14.44 -21.93 -7.01
C ILE A 121 14.96 -20.77 -7.86
N ASP A 122 14.81 -20.86 -9.19
CA ASP A 122 15.33 -19.88 -10.16
C ASP A 122 14.73 -18.49 -10.00
N THR A 123 13.50 -18.42 -9.51
CA THR A 123 12.78 -17.13 -9.31
C THR A 123 12.55 -16.76 -7.85
N SER A 124 13.16 -17.48 -6.90
CA SER A 124 12.91 -17.27 -5.47
C SER A 124 13.16 -15.84 -5.02
N ALA A 125 14.34 -15.29 -5.32
CA ALA A 125 14.69 -13.92 -4.96
C ALA A 125 13.73 -12.90 -5.59
N LEU A 126 13.38 -13.10 -6.86
CA LEU A 126 12.45 -12.24 -7.59
C LEU A 126 11.03 -12.29 -6.98
N HIS A 127 10.54 -13.49 -6.66
CA HIS A 127 9.22 -13.67 -6.05
C HIS A 127 9.12 -12.94 -4.72
N LEU A 128 10.10 -13.14 -3.84
CA LEU A 128 10.14 -12.51 -2.52
C LEU A 128 10.33 -10.98 -2.62
N GLU A 129 11.14 -10.50 -3.56
CA GLU A 129 11.31 -9.08 -3.79
C GLU A 129 10.00 -8.42 -4.25
N LEU A 130 9.29 -9.00 -5.21
CA LEU A 130 8.01 -8.48 -5.68
C LEU A 130 6.96 -8.47 -4.56
N GLN A 131 6.87 -9.55 -3.79
CA GLN A 131 5.98 -9.64 -2.64
C GLN A 131 6.28 -8.53 -1.62
N SER A 132 7.55 -8.31 -1.29
CA SER A 132 7.99 -7.26 -0.38
C SER A 132 7.63 -5.86 -0.91
N LEU A 133 7.82 -5.60 -2.20
CA LEU A 133 7.48 -4.32 -2.82
C LEU A 133 5.96 -4.08 -2.82
N PHE A 134 5.12 -5.09 -3.12
CA PHE A 134 3.67 -4.98 -3.01
C PHE A 134 3.23 -4.68 -1.57
N ASN A 135 3.78 -5.38 -0.58
CA ASN A 135 3.49 -5.13 0.83
C ASN A 135 3.88 -3.69 1.24
N ARG A 136 4.99 -3.19 0.70
CA ARG A 136 5.41 -1.80 0.93
C ARG A 136 4.40 -0.81 0.36
N VAL A 137 3.90 -1.04 -0.86
CA VAL A 137 2.84 -0.19 -1.46
C VAL A 137 1.60 -0.19 -0.57
N VAL A 138 1.15 -1.36 -0.09
CA VAL A 138 0.01 -1.50 0.82
C VAL A 138 0.23 -0.72 2.13
N GLY A 139 1.43 -0.77 2.71
CA GLY A 139 1.80 0.02 3.90
C GLY A 139 1.70 1.53 3.65
N ILE A 140 2.24 1.99 2.51
CA ILE A 140 2.22 3.41 2.12
C ILE A 140 0.80 3.90 1.87
N ILE A 141 -0.05 3.09 1.21
CA ILE A 141 -1.48 3.41 0.98
C ILE A 141 -2.18 3.64 2.31
N GLY A 142 -1.95 2.77 3.30
CA GLY A 142 -2.50 2.95 4.64
C GLY A 142 -2.04 4.24 5.31
N SER A 143 -0.76 4.59 5.18
CA SER A 143 -0.25 5.87 5.70
C SER A 143 -0.87 7.07 4.99
N ALA A 144 -1.13 6.97 3.67
CA ALA A 144 -1.81 8.03 2.91
C ALA A 144 -3.27 8.21 3.33
N ALA A 145 -3.94 7.12 3.72
CA ALA A 145 -5.34 7.14 4.16
C ALA A 145 -5.50 7.53 5.64
N SER A 146 -4.43 7.41 6.44
CA SER A 146 -4.49 7.69 7.88
C SER A 146 -4.86 9.14 8.15
N MET A 147 -6.01 9.33 8.79
CA MET A 147 -6.48 10.60 9.29
C MET A 147 -6.05 10.75 10.76
N ASP A 148 -4.73 10.84 10.98
CA ASP A 148 -4.23 11.27 12.28
C ASP A 148 -4.51 12.76 12.44
N TYR A 149 -5.77 13.08 12.69
CA TYR A 149 -6.09 14.35 13.33
C TYR A 149 -5.51 14.23 14.73
N GLY A 150 -4.36 14.86 14.97
CA GLY A 150 -3.89 15.05 16.32
C GLY A 150 -5.09 15.50 17.14
N THR A 151 -5.53 14.65 18.05
CA THR A 151 -6.55 15.05 19.03
C THR A 151 -6.08 16.38 19.59
N PRO A 152 -6.87 17.45 19.50
CA PRO A 152 -6.55 18.64 20.26
C PRO A 152 -6.33 18.14 21.69
N ASN A 153 -5.15 18.40 22.26
CA ASN A 153 -4.92 18.14 23.68
C ASN A 153 -6.12 18.69 24.42
N ASP A 154 -6.96 17.81 24.93
CA ASP A 154 -7.96 18.20 25.90
C ASP A 154 -7.17 18.91 27.01
N PRO A 155 -7.47 20.17 27.36
CA PRO A 155 -6.80 20.81 28.44
C PRO A 155 -7.05 19.97 29.69
N GLU A 156 -5.97 19.51 30.34
CA GLU A 156 -6.06 18.82 31.62
C GLU A 156 -7.02 19.60 32.52
N PRO A 157 -7.97 18.93 33.16
CA PRO A 157 -8.81 19.58 34.16
C PRO A 157 -7.87 20.10 35.27
N GLN A 158 -7.70 21.42 35.32
CA GLN A 158 -7.03 22.04 36.43
C GLN A 158 -7.86 21.77 37.67
N GLY A 159 -7.39 20.83 38.51
CA GLY A 159 -7.88 20.61 39.87
C GLY A 159 -7.39 21.65 40.84
#